data_92ac317c99f0b205e63df68505205e29
#
_entry.id   92ac317c99f0b205e63df68505205e29
#
_cell.length_a   1.000
_cell.length_b   1.000
_cell.length_c   1.000
_cell.angle_alpha   90.00
_cell.angle_beta   90.00
_cell.angle_gamma   90.00
#
_symmetry.space_group_name_H-M   'P 1'
#
loop_
_entity.id
_entity.type
_entity.pdbx_description
1 polymer ?
#
loop_
_entity_poly.entity_id
_entity_poly.type
_entity_poly.pdbx_seq_one_letter_code
_entity_poly.pdbx_strand_id
1 'polypeptide(L)'
;MKRLPVNEGGRGGSMVMTGIRDRVQVNIPFTWLMEGYLELFVKEGLHPEIGIDAQALDRYDDGDFQRVARIFLNRGRSVTLHAPFLDLAPGSPDPLVLSLTRKRLEQAVRLIPFFRPRTLVCHAGYDGRRYGGELRQVWLNNSLETWRRVADRIRGHGAMLVLENVYERGPEEMIDLFDALEGTGTRFCLDTGHLSAFGEAPADRWIEALGSRIGQLHLHDNRGEEDEHLALGDGVLDFPSILGQLARQLPSPPVVTLEPHREADLEPCLRLLEDIWPW
;
A
#
# COMPACT_ATOMS: atom_id res chain seq x y z
N MET A 1 -21.94 30.55 57.82
CA MET A 1 -21.89 30.52 56.35
C MET A 1 -20.89 29.48 55.95
N LYS A 2 -21.33 28.29 55.54
CA LYS A 2 -20.49 27.18 55.05
C LYS A 2 -20.50 27.23 53.52
N ARG A 3 -19.31 27.31 52.90
CA ARG A 3 -19.16 27.20 51.45
C ARG A 3 -19.27 25.74 51.03
N LEU A 4 -20.10 25.46 50.03
CA LEU A 4 -20.22 24.16 49.36
C LEU A 4 -19.07 23.98 48.36
N PRO A 5 -18.56 22.77 48.13
CA PRO A 5 -17.49 22.52 47.19
C PRO A 5 -18.01 22.54 45.73
N VAL A 6 -17.20 23.15 44.86
CA VAL A 6 -17.42 23.19 43.41
C VAL A 6 -17.04 21.81 42.85
N ASN A 7 -18.00 21.18 42.18
CA ASN A 7 -17.84 19.91 41.51
C ASN A 7 -17.10 20.17 40.16
N GLU A 8 -15.84 19.81 40.08
CA GLU A 8 -15.10 19.78 38.81
C GLU A 8 -15.56 18.56 37.99
N GLY A 9 -16.45 18.86 37.05
CA GLY A 9 -16.89 17.89 36.04
C GLY A 9 -15.73 17.47 35.15
N GLY A 10 -15.23 16.26 35.37
CA GLY A 10 -14.32 15.60 34.48
C GLY A 10 -14.94 15.50 33.07
N ARG A 11 -14.31 16.16 32.11
CA ARG A 11 -14.59 15.95 30.67
C ARG A 11 -14.02 14.59 30.31
N GLY A 12 -14.83 13.56 30.43
CA GLY A 12 -14.60 12.29 29.78
C GLY A 12 -14.67 12.55 28.26
N GLY A 13 -13.53 12.58 27.59
CA GLY A 13 -13.50 12.53 26.15
C GLY A 13 -14.14 11.23 25.71
N SER A 14 -15.33 11.31 25.10
CA SER A 14 -15.91 10.20 24.37
C SER A 14 -14.92 9.80 23.29
N MET A 15 -14.32 8.62 23.44
CA MET A 15 -13.57 7.99 22.37
C MET A 15 -14.59 7.67 21.29
N VAL A 16 -14.64 8.49 20.25
CA VAL A 16 -15.44 8.21 19.05
C VAL A 16 -14.86 6.92 18.49
N MET A 17 -15.62 5.84 18.57
CA MET A 17 -15.27 4.58 17.90
C MET A 17 -15.30 4.87 16.40
N THR A 18 -14.11 5.00 15.80
CA THR A 18 -13.97 5.13 14.36
C THR A 18 -14.29 3.78 13.73
N GLY A 19 -15.25 3.75 12.79
CA GLY A 19 -15.58 2.54 12.04
C GLY A 19 -14.39 2.09 11.14
N ILE A 20 -14.51 0.90 10.57
CA ILE A 20 -13.47 0.33 9.70
C ILE A 20 -13.11 1.26 8.53
N ARG A 21 -14.08 2.04 8.00
CA ARG A 21 -13.87 3.02 6.92
C ARG A 21 -12.83 4.09 7.25
N ASP A 22 -12.70 4.47 8.51
CA ASP A 22 -11.71 5.47 8.95
C ASP A 22 -10.31 4.85 9.19
N ARG A 23 -10.19 3.53 9.09
CA ARG A 23 -8.96 2.79 9.39
C ARG A 23 -8.25 2.28 8.15
N VAL A 24 -8.96 2.17 7.03
CA VAL A 24 -8.45 1.56 5.80
C VAL A 24 -8.40 2.53 4.63
N GLN A 25 -7.53 2.24 3.67
CA GLN A 25 -7.47 2.88 2.37
C GLN A 25 -8.31 2.07 1.37
N VAL A 26 -8.76 2.72 0.31
CA VAL A 26 -9.40 2.08 -0.83
C VAL A 26 -8.63 2.45 -2.09
N ASN A 27 -8.15 1.46 -2.83
CA ASN A 27 -7.40 1.68 -4.06
C ASN A 27 -8.31 2.28 -5.14
N ILE A 28 -7.79 3.28 -5.86
CA ILE A 28 -8.46 3.93 -6.98
C ILE A 28 -7.44 4.55 -7.94
N PRO A 29 -7.49 4.28 -9.25
CA PRO A 29 -6.69 4.99 -10.23
C PRO A 29 -6.98 6.50 -10.24
N PHE A 30 -5.94 7.34 -10.36
CA PHE A 30 -6.11 8.79 -10.43
C PHE A 30 -7.01 9.22 -11.59
N THR A 31 -6.92 8.52 -12.73
CA THR A 31 -7.79 8.76 -13.89
C THR A 31 -9.26 8.61 -13.55
N TRP A 32 -9.64 7.61 -12.76
CA TRP A 32 -11.02 7.37 -12.34
C TRP A 32 -11.52 8.45 -11.37
N LEU A 33 -10.66 8.92 -10.45
CA LEU A 33 -11.02 10.08 -9.63
C LEU A 33 -11.37 11.28 -10.49
N MET A 34 -10.63 11.51 -11.57
CA MET A 34 -10.88 12.62 -12.50
C MET A 34 -12.12 12.41 -13.39
N GLU A 35 -12.50 11.16 -13.60
CA GLU A 35 -13.63 10.75 -14.45
C GLU A 35 -14.96 10.57 -13.70
N GLY A 36 -15.01 10.90 -12.39
CA GLY A 36 -16.26 10.94 -11.62
C GLY A 36 -16.22 10.33 -10.21
N TYR A 37 -15.26 9.46 -9.90
CA TYR A 37 -15.20 8.81 -8.59
C TYR A 37 -14.76 9.73 -7.43
N LEU A 38 -14.21 10.92 -7.73
CA LEU A 38 -13.80 11.85 -6.68
C LEU A 38 -14.96 12.27 -5.79
N GLU A 39 -16.14 12.53 -6.38
CA GLU A 39 -17.34 12.89 -5.60
C GLU A 39 -17.83 11.74 -4.73
N LEU A 40 -17.77 10.51 -5.23
CA LEU A 40 -18.13 9.32 -4.47
C LEU A 40 -17.19 9.15 -3.25
N PHE A 41 -15.88 9.19 -3.45
CA PHE A 41 -14.90 9.08 -2.35
C PHE A 41 -15.10 10.15 -1.29
N VAL A 42 -15.40 11.38 -1.70
CA VAL A 42 -15.69 12.49 -0.80
C VAL A 42 -16.98 12.26 -0.03
N LYS A 43 -18.06 11.86 -0.70
CA LYS A 43 -19.38 11.62 -0.11
C LYS A 43 -19.34 10.48 0.89
N GLU A 44 -18.72 9.37 0.53
CA GLU A 44 -18.60 8.18 1.37
C GLU A 44 -17.50 8.31 2.45
N GLY A 45 -16.73 9.39 2.44
CA GLY A 45 -15.68 9.66 3.42
C GLY A 45 -14.50 8.69 3.34
N LEU A 46 -14.22 8.13 2.17
CA LEU A 46 -13.16 7.15 1.98
C LEU A 46 -11.77 7.78 2.03
N HIS A 47 -10.80 7.01 2.51
CA HIS A 47 -9.38 7.31 2.44
C HIS A 47 -8.80 6.66 1.18
N PRO A 48 -8.31 7.42 0.19
CA PRO A 48 -7.83 6.81 -1.04
C PRO A 48 -6.40 6.30 -0.94
N GLU A 49 -6.17 5.14 -1.54
CA GLU A 49 -4.88 4.83 -2.15
C GLU A 49 -4.98 5.19 -3.63
N ILE A 50 -4.19 6.17 -4.06
CA ILE A 50 -4.30 6.71 -5.42
C ILE A 50 -3.26 6.05 -6.31
N GLY A 51 -3.71 5.26 -7.28
CA GLY A 51 -2.87 4.68 -8.34
C GLY A 51 -2.42 5.75 -9.33
N ILE A 52 -1.11 5.97 -9.39
CA ILE A 52 -0.48 6.91 -10.31
C ILE A 52 0.16 6.10 -11.44
N ASP A 53 -0.59 5.84 -12.48
CA ASP A 53 -0.10 5.11 -13.65
C ASP A 53 0.57 6.04 -14.68
N ALA A 54 1.13 5.45 -15.73
CA ALA A 54 1.78 6.19 -16.81
C ALA A 54 0.79 7.13 -17.53
N GLN A 55 -0.47 6.72 -17.67
CA GLN A 55 -1.51 7.52 -18.30
C GLN A 55 -1.82 8.77 -17.48
N ALA A 56 -1.95 8.63 -16.15
CA ALA A 56 -2.16 9.75 -15.25
C ALA A 56 -1.00 10.75 -15.33
N LEU A 57 0.24 10.25 -15.30
CA LEU A 57 1.45 11.08 -15.37
C LEU A 57 1.62 11.85 -16.69
N ASP A 58 1.12 11.29 -17.79
CA ASP A 58 1.25 11.89 -19.12
C ASP A 58 0.04 12.80 -19.48
N ARG A 59 -1.15 12.56 -18.87
CA ARG A 59 -2.39 13.27 -19.20
C ARG A 59 -2.64 14.48 -18.32
N TYR A 60 -2.27 14.43 -17.04
CA TYR A 60 -2.62 15.45 -16.05
C TYR A 60 -1.40 16.28 -15.63
N ASP A 61 -1.64 17.54 -15.31
CA ASP A 61 -0.62 18.45 -14.83
C ASP A 61 -0.56 18.57 -13.30
N ASP A 62 0.43 19.29 -12.79
CA ASP A 62 0.61 19.50 -11.36
C ASP A 62 -0.60 20.18 -10.69
N GLY A 63 -1.34 21.02 -11.43
CA GLY A 63 -2.55 21.70 -10.94
C GLY A 63 -3.69 20.72 -10.69
N ASP A 64 -3.85 19.70 -11.54
CA ASP A 64 -4.85 18.65 -11.38
C ASP A 64 -4.53 17.79 -10.14
N PHE A 65 -3.28 17.34 -10.00
CA PHE A 65 -2.84 16.58 -8.81
C PHE A 65 -3.01 17.39 -7.53
N GLN A 66 -2.61 18.65 -7.51
CA GLN A 66 -2.78 19.55 -6.35
C GLN A 66 -4.25 19.78 -6.01
N ARG A 67 -5.14 19.89 -7.00
CA ARG A 67 -6.57 20.06 -6.78
C ARG A 67 -7.15 18.84 -6.07
N VAL A 68 -6.89 17.62 -6.56
CA VAL A 68 -7.35 16.37 -5.94
C VAL A 68 -6.78 16.22 -4.53
N ALA A 69 -5.46 16.44 -4.36
CA ALA A 69 -4.80 16.37 -3.07
C ALA A 69 -5.45 17.31 -2.03
N ARG A 70 -5.68 18.57 -2.39
CA ARG A 70 -6.34 19.55 -1.51
C ARG A 70 -7.76 19.13 -1.11
N ILE A 71 -8.51 18.48 -2.00
CA ILE A 71 -9.86 18.00 -1.71
C ILE A 71 -9.85 16.98 -0.57
N PHE A 72 -8.95 15.99 -0.60
CA PHE A 72 -8.83 14.98 0.44
C PHE A 72 -8.24 15.55 1.74
N LEU A 73 -7.13 16.28 1.64
CA LEU A 73 -6.44 16.84 2.82
C LEU A 73 -7.33 17.83 3.60
N ASN A 74 -8.09 18.70 2.92
CA ASN A 74 -9.00 19.64 3.58
C ASN A 74 -10.18 18.96 4.29
N ARG A 75 -10.44 17.68 3.97
CA ARG A 75 -11.46 16.84 4.64
C ARG A 75 -10.87 15.91 5.68
N GLY A 76 -9.58 16.06 5.99
CA GLY A 76 -8.89 15.20 6.95
C GLY A 76 -8.74 13.76 6.48
N ARG A 77 -8.83 13.50 5.17
CA ARG A 77 -8.63 12.15 4.64
C ARG A 77 -7.14 11.84 4.51
N SER A 78 -6.75 10.71 5.03
CA SER A 78 -5.39 10.21 4.82
C SER A 78 -5.28 9.66 3.39
N VAL A 79 -4.12 9.82 2.78
CA VAL A 79 -3.84 9.39 1.42
C VAL A 79 -2.65 8.45 1.42
N THR A 80 -2.68 7.43 0.59
CA THR A 80 -1.51 6.68 0.15
C THR A 80 -1.38 6.80 -1.36
N LEU A 81 -0.19 6.59 -1.90
CA LEU A 81 0.04 6.58 -3.34
C LEU A 81 0.58 5.23 -3.76
N HIS A 82 0.11 4.74 -4.89
CA HIS A 82 0.69 3.61 -5.59
C HIS A 82 1.43 4.13 -6.83
N ALA A 83 2.73 3.87 -6.92
CA ALA A 83 3.56 4.29 -8.05
C ALA A 83 3.23 3.51 -9.32
N PRO A 84 3.58 4.02 -10.51
CA PRO A 84 3.42 3.24 -11.74
C PRO A 84 4.27 1.97 -11.68
N PHE A 85 3.71 0.89 -12.19
CA PHE A 85 4.33 -0.44 -12.14
C PHE A 85 4.33 -1.17 -13.47
N LEU A 86 3.29 -0.97 -14.31
CA LEU A 86 3.14 -1.69 -15.56
C LEU A 86 4.35 -1.45 -16.48
N ASP A 87 4.97 -2.51 -16.98
CA ASP A 87 6.18 -2.52 -17.80
C ASP A 87 7.42 -1.88 -17.15
N LEU A 88 7.41 -1.63 -15.85
CA LEU A 88 8.56 -1.11 -15.13
C LEU A 88 9.39 -2.24 -14.48
N ALA A 89 10.70 -2.07 -14.49
CA ALA A 89 11.64 -3.06 -13.97
C ALA A 89 12.77 -2.38 -13.18
N PRO A 90 12.59 -2.17 -11.86
CA PRO A 90 13.52 -1.40 -11.02
C PRO A 90 14.90 -2.03 -10.88
N GLY A 91 15.02 -3.33 -11.15
CA GLY A 91 16.29 -4.08 -11.16
C GLY A 91 16.76 -4.50 -12.55
N SER A 92 16.20 -3.97 -13.63
CA SER A 92 16.52 -4.38 -14.99
C SER A 92 18.02 -4.37 -15.27
N PRO A 93 18.57 -5.43 -15.92
CA PRO A 93 19.93 -5.41 -16.46
C PRO A 93 20.07 -4.53 -17.69
N ASP A 94 18.98 -4.20 -18.40
CA ASP A 94 19.00 -3.28 -19.52
C ASP A 94 19.00 -1.83 -19.00
N PRO A 95 20.05 -1.02 -19.33
CA PRO A 95 20.15 0.33 -18.81
C PRO A 95 19.08 1.29 -19.33
N LEU A 96 18.49 1.04 -20.52
CA LEU A 96 17.41 1.87 -21.04
C LEU A 96 16.10 1.60 -20.31
N VAL A 97 15.76 0.33 -20.06
CA VAL A 97 14.59 -0.05 -19.25
C VAL A 97 14.73 0.49 -17.84
N LEU A 98 15.91 0.32 -17.22
CA LEU A 98 16.20 0.84 -15.89
C LEU A 98 16.08 2.37 -15.82
N SER A 99 16.60 3.07 -16.81
CA SER A 99 16.51 4.54 -16.90
C SER A 99 15.05 5.01 -17.03
N LEU A 100 14.26 4.36 -17.88
CA LEU A 100 12.84 4.66 -18.05
C LEU A 100 12.07 4.41 -16.76
N THR A 101 12.31 3.25 -16.11
CA THR A 101 11.70 2.91 -14.83
C THR A 101 11.97 3.99 -13.77
N ARG A 102 13.23 4.35 -13.58
CA ARG A 102 13.64 5.40 -12.62
C ARG A 102 13.00 6.75 -12.93
N LYS A 103 12.86 7.10 -14.22
CA LYS A 103 12.18 8.33 -14.64
C LYS A 103 10.70 8.31 -14.25
N ARG A 104 9.98 7.20 -14.44
CA ARG A 104 8.56 7.08 -14.06
C ARG A 104 8.38 7.13 -12.54
N LEU A 105 9.23 6.45 -11.79
CA LEU A 105 9.23 6.52 -10.32
C LEU A 105 9.51 7.96 -9.83
N GLU A 106 10.45 8.67 -10.44
CA GLU A 106 10.73 10.07 -10.10
C GLU A 106 9.53 10.99 -10.36
N GLN A 107 8.75 10.75 -11.43
CA GLN A 107 7.52 11.48 -11.68
C GLN A 107 6.48 11.26 -10.57
N ALA A 108 6.33 10.02 -10.05
CA ALA A 108 5.45 9.76 -8.91
C ALA A 108 5.98 10.40 -7.62
N VAL A 109 7.28 10.29 -7.35
CA VAL A 109 7.93 10.92 -6.18
C VAL A 109 7.70 12.44 -6.16
N ARG A 110 7.68 13.10 -7.31
CA ARG A 110 7.39 14.54 -7.41
C ARG A 110 6.02 14.93 -6.86
N LEU A 111 5.07 14.00 -6.80
CA LEU A 111 3.72 14.25 -6.30
C LEU A 111 3.62 14.17 -4.76
N ILE A 112 4.62 13.61 -4.09
CA ILE A 112 4.65 13.45 -2.62
C ILE A 112 4.38 14.76 -1.87
N PRO A 113 4.97 15.92 -2.20
CA PRO A 113 4.69 17.18 -1.51
C PRO A 113 3.22 17.63 -1.63
N PHE A 114 2.53 17.25 -2.72
CA PHE A 114 1.14 17.63 -2.94
C PHE A 114 0.19 16.80 -2.09
N PHE A 115 0.31 15.48 -2.16
CA PHE A 115 -0.58 14.52 -1.49
C PHE A 115 -0.22 14.28 -0.03
N ARG A 116 1.04 14.48 0.37
CA ARG A 116 1.56 14.16 1.72
C ARG A 116 1.13 12.76 2.16
N PRO A 117 1.37 11.73 1.35
CA PRO A 117 0.85 10.40 1.60
C PRO A 117 1.54 9.76 2.81
N ARG A 118 0.84 8.81 3.44
CA ARG A 118 1.45 7.97 4.48
C ARG A 118 2.50 7.05 3.90
N THR A 119 2.19 6.46 2.74
CA THR A 119 3.06 5.51 2.03
C THR A 119 3.11 5.81 0.54
N LEU A 120 4.22 5.45 -0.09
CA LEU A 120 4.36 5.25 -1.52
C LEU A 120 4.59 3.76 -1.75
N VAL A 121 3.59 3.08 -2.32
CA VAL A 121 3.69 1.68 -2.72
C VAL A 121 4.40 1.58 -4.06
N CYS A 122 5.32 0.65 -4.17
CA CYS A 122 5.99 0.29 -5.42
C CYS A 122 6.13 -1.23 -5.50
N HIS A 123 5.93 -1.82 -6.68
CA HIS A 123 6.24 -3.23 -6.88
C HIS A 123 7.74 -3.47 -6.74
N ALA A 124 8.15 -4.45 -5.93
CA ALA A 124 9.57 -4.81 -5.77
C ALA A 124 10.19 -5.26 -7.10
N GLY A 125 9.38 -5.92 -7.93
CA GLY A 125 9.67 -6.20 -9.33
C GLY A 125 10.67 -7.33 -9.55
N TYR A 126 10.79 -8.27 -8.63
CA TYR A 126 11.52 -9.51 -8.85
C TYR A 126 10.59 -10.55 -9.51
N ASP A 127 11.14 -11.24 -10.50
CA ASP A 127 10.53 -12.43 -11.09
C ASP A 127 11.63 -13.45 -11.31
N GLY A 128 11.64 -14.54 -10.55
CA GLY A 128 12.66 -15.58 -10.60
C GLY A 128 12.80 -16.24 -11.97
N ARG A 129 11.74 -16.22 -12.80
CA ARG A 129 11.79 -16.72 -14.19
C ARG A 129 12.59 -15.79 -15.10
N ARG A 130 12.63 -14.49 -14.81
CA ARG A 130 13.34 -13.48 -15.61
C ARG A 130 14.74 -13.19 -15.06
N TYR A 131 14.89 -13.16 -13.74
CA TYR A 131 16.11 -12.70 -13.06
C TYR A 131 16.80 -13.80 -12.24
N GLY A 132 16.51 -15.07 -12.54
CA GLY A 132 17.15 -16.21 -11.88
C GLY A 132 18.64 -16.36 -12.22
N GLY A 133 19.36 -17.21 -11.47
CA GLY A 133 20.76 -17.50 -11.69
C GLY A 133 21.67 -16.26 -11.58
N GLU A 134 22.54 -16.07 -12.58
CA GLU A 134 23.53 -14.97 -12.60
C GLU A 134 22.88 -13.57 -12.64
N LEU A 135 21.68 -13.46 -13.21
CA LEU A 135 20.98 -12.16 -13.28
C LEU A 135 20.44 -11.68 -11.92
N ARG A 136 20.27 -12.59 -10.92
CA ARG A 136 19.77 -12.20 -9.61
C ARG A 136 20.62 -11.12 -8.95
N GLN A 137 21.93 -11.25 -8.98
CA GLN A 137 22.82 -10.26 -8.37
C GLN A 137 22.79 -8.91 -9.10
N VAL A 138 22.67 -8.94 -10.43
CA VAL A 138 22.52 -7.71 -11.24
C VAL A 138 21.20 -7.01 -10.89
N TRP A 139 20.10 -7.79 -10.85
CA TRP A 139 18.80 -7.29 -10.44
C TRP A 139 18.83 -6.68 -9.04
N LEU A 140 19.41 -7.38 -8.07
CA LEU A 140 19.50 -6.91 -6.69
C LEU A 140 20.27 -5.57 -6.60
N ASN A 141 21.43 -5.48 -7.23
CA ASN A 141 22.25 -4.26 -7.20
C ASN A 141 21.51 -3.05 -7.81
N ASN A 142 20.87 -3.25 -8.96
CA ASN A 142 20.12 -2.20 -9.64
C ASN A 142 18.87 -1.79 -8.87
N SER A 143 18.14 -2.77 -8.27
CA SER A 143 16.99 -2.53 -7.40
C SER A 143 17.38 -1.73 -6.17
N LEU A 144 18.46 -2.11 -5.50
CA LEU A 144 18.98 -1.39 -4.33
C LEU A 144 19.30 0.07 -4.64
N GLU A 145 19.96 0.33 -5.77
CA GLU A 145 20.24 1.71 -6.18
C GLU A 145 18.94 2.49 -6.43
N THR A 146 17.97 1.87 -7.10
CA THR A 146 16.66 2.47 -7.39
C THR A 146 15.91 2.80 -6.11
N TRP A 147 15.76 1.84 -5.19
CA TRP A 147 14.96 1.99 -3.98
C TRP A 147 15.59 2.92 -2.95
N ARG A 148 16.93 2.92 -2.81
CA ARG A 148 17.63 3.89 -1.97
C ARG A 148 17.39 5.32 -2.43
N ARG A 149 17.45 5.58 -3.74
CA ARG A 149 17.15 6.91 -4.30
C ARG A 149 15.72 7.35 -4.00
N VAL A 150 14.73 6.45 -4.18
CA VAL A 150 13.33 6.75 -3.87
C VAL A 150 13.15 7.02 -2.38
N ALA A 151 13.65 6.14 -1.51
CA ALA A 151 13.56 6.28 -0.06
C ALA A 151 14.16 7.60 0.44
N ASP A 152 15.35 7.97 -0.06
CA ASP A 152 16.01 9.23 0.31
C ASP A 152 15.19 10.46 -0.10
N ARG A 153 14.58 10.42 -1.28
CA ARG A 153 13.78 11.53 -1.82
C ARG A 153 12.49 11.76 -1.02
N ILE A 154 11.82 10.70 -0.56
CA ILE A 154 10.54 10.82 0.14
C ILE A 154 10.67 10.99 1.65
N ARG A 155 11.81 10.62 2.24
CA ARG A 155 12.07 10.68 3.70
C ARG A 155 11.79 12.06 4.30
N GLY A 156 12.21 13.13 3.62
CA GLY A 156 12.02 14.51 4.06
C GLY A 156 10.56 14.98 4.08
N HIS A 157 9.64 14.20 3.48
CA HIS A 157 8.22 14.52 3.39
C HIS A 157 7.35 13.68 4.33
N GLY A 158 7.94 12.82 5.16
CA GLY A 158 7.22 11.97 6.10
C GLY A 158 6.50 10.78 5.46
N ALA A 159 6.70 10.53 4.17
CA ALA A 159 6.17 9.36 3.49
C ALA A 159 7.08 8.14 3.69
N MET A 160 6.51 6.96 3.78
CA MET A 160 7.22 5.69 3.88
C MET A 160 7.21 4.98 2.52
N LEU A 161 8.37 4.54 2.04
CA LEU A 161 8.43 3.62 0.91
C LEU A 161 8.03 2.24 1.37
N VAL A 162 7.09 1.62 0.64
CA VAL A 162 6.76 0.21 0.82
C VAL A 162 6.94 -0.53 -0.50
N LEU A 163 7.59 -1.70 -0.43
CA LEU A 163 7.81 -2.56 -1.60
C LEU A 163 6.88 -3.76 -1.51
N GLU A 164 6.11 -3.95 -2.56
CA GLU A 164 5.05 -4.93 -2.67
C GLU A 164 5.52 -6.19 -3.39
N ASN A 165 5.09 -7.36 -2.89
CA ASN A 165 5.25 -8.63 -3.61
C ASN A 165 4.24 -8.75 -4.74
N VAL A 166 4.71 -9.28 -5.88
CA VAL A 166 3.85 -9.59 -7.04
C VAL A 166 4.15 -11.01 -7.53
N TYR A 167 5.31 -11.22 -8.18
CA TYR A 167 5.67 -12.50 -8.81
C TYR A 167 6.66 -13.33 -8.00
N GLU A 168 6.99 -12.86 -6.81
CA GLU A 168 7.88 -13.56 -5.89
C GLU A 168 7.20 -14.83 -5.36
N ARG A 169 7.83 -15.99 -5.53
CA ARG A 169 7.26 -17.29 -5.16
C ARG A 169 7.30 -17.56 -3.65
N GLY A 170 8.21 -16.91 -2.96
CA GLY A 170 8.38 -17.03 -1.53
C GLY A 170 9.18 -15.88 -0.93
N PRO A 171 9.14 -15.71 0.41
CA PRO A 171 9.79 -14.60 1.09
C PRO A 171 11.31 -14.58 0.88
N GLU A 172 11.92 -15.72 0.59
CA GLU A 172 13.36 -15.86 0.33
C GLU A 172 13.82 -15.04 -0.88
N GLU A 173 12.89 -14.76 -1.80
CA GLU A 173 13.18 -13.94 -2.99
C GLU A 173 13.28 -12.44 -2.67
N MET A 174 12.77 -12.00 -1.49
CA MET A 174 12.77 -10.62 -1.05
C MET A 174 13.69 -10.33 0.15
N ILE A 175 14.09 -11.33 0.93
CA ILE A 175 14.88 -11.13 2.16
C ILE A 175 16.16 -10.34 1.90
N ASP A 176 16.95 -10.72 0.90
CA ASP A 176 18.22 -10.04 0.57
C ASP A 176 18.00 -8.54 0.24
N LEU A 177 16.89 -8.23 -0.44
CA LEU A 177 16.54 -6.86 -0.79
C LEU A 177 16.23 -6.05 0.48
N PHE A 178 15.39 -6.59 1.39
CA PHE A 178 15.04 -5.90 2.62
C PHE A 178 16.21 -5.80 3.60
N ASP A 179 17.06 -6.84 3.70
CA ASP A 179 18.27 -6.79 4.51
C ASP A 179 19.20 -5.67 4.05
N ALA A 180 19.41 -5.55 2.74
CA ALA A 180 20.24 -4.51 2.17
C ALA A 180 19.63 -3.11 2.18
N LEU A 181 18.30 -2.99 2.39
CA LEU A 181 17.58 -1.73 2.57
C LEU A 181 17.39 -1.36 4.05
N GLU A 182 17.92 -2.15 4.99
CA GLU A 182 17.87 -1.83 6.41
C GLU A 182 18.43 -0.44 6.69
N GLY A 183 17.79 0.32 7.58
CA GLY A 183 18.16 1.71 7.90
C GLY A 183 17.65 2.76 6.91
N THR A 184 17.09 2.38 5.74
CA THR A 184 16.48 3.33 4.81
C THR A 184 15.06 3.77 5.24
N GLY A 185 14.41 3.01 6.12
CA GLY A 185 13.00 3.18 6.48
C GLY A 185 12.03 2.52 5.50
N THR A 186 12.54 1.82 4.48
CA THR A 186 11.71 1.05 3.54
C THR A 186 11.06 -0.14 4.26
N ARG A 187 9.78 -0.38 3.98
CA ARG A 187 8.99 -1.45 4.59
C ARG A 187 8.41 -2.35 3.51
N PHE A 188 7.83 -3.46 3.95
CA PHE A 188 7.17 -4.43 3.09
C PHE A 188 5.67 -4.09 2.96
N CYS A 189 5.13 -4.13 1.75
CA CYS A 189 3.71 -4.21 1.48
C CYS A 189 3.39 -5.67 1.17
N LEU A 190 2.68 -6.34 2.08
CA LEU A 190 2.20 -7.70 1.82
C LEU A 190 0.89 -7.61 1.06
N ASP A 191 0.92 -7.97 -0.21
CA ASP A 191 -0.27 -8.20 -1.01
C ASP A 191 -0.69 -9.66 -0.89
N THR A 192 -1.90 -9.86 -0.34
CA THR A 192 -2.44 -11.19 -0.05
C THR A 192 -2.96 -11.90 -1.29
N GLY A 193 -3.49 -11.15 -2.24
CA GLY A 193 -3.99 -11.72 -3.50
C GLY A 193 -2.86 -12.15 -4.42
N HIS A 194 -1.82 -11.32 -4.58
CA HIS A 194 -0.63 -11.69 -5.34
C HIS A 194 0.06 -12.93 -4.77
N LEU A 195 0.16 -13.00 -3.44
CA LEU A 195 0.69 -14.18 -2.77
C LEU A 195 -0.09 -15.45 -3.13
N SER A 196 -1.41 -15.36 -3.22
CA SER A 196 -2.28 -16.49 -3.58
C SER A 196 -2.21 -16.84 -5.07
N ALA A 197 -2.18 -15.81 -5.94
CA ALA A 197 -2.22 -16.01 -7.40
C ALA A 197 -0.87 -16.43 -8.00
N PHE A 198 0.24 -15.91 -7.46
CA PHE A 198 1.57 -16.07 -8.07
C PHE A 198 2.59 -16.75 -7.16
N GLY A 199 2.35 -16.76 -5.84
CA GLY A 199 3.24 -17.34 -4.84
C GLY A 199 3.18 -18.87 -4.81
N GLU A 200 4.25 -19.50 -4.31
CA GLU A 200 4.31 -20.94 -4.01
C GLU A 200 4.35 -21.17 -2.48
N ALA A 201 4.75 -20.16 -1.72
CA ALA A 201 4.82 -20.25 -0.27
C ALA A 201 3.51 -19.75 0.37
N PRO A 202 2.99 -20.46 1.40
CA PRO A 202 1.78 -20.03 2.10
C PRO A 202 2.00 -18.76 2.93
N ALA A 203 0.91 -18.06 3.28
CA ALA A 203 0.94 -16.77 3.96
C ALA A 203 1.70 -16.78 5.30
N ASP A 204 1.63 -17.87 6.06
CA ASP A 204 2.34 -18.03 7.33
C ASP A 204 3.86 -17.93 7.18
N ARG A 205 4.42 -18.50 6.08
CA ARG A 205 5.85 -18.37 5.76
C ARG A 205 6.25 -16.93 5.48
N TRP A 206 5.43 -16.17 4.77
CA TRP A 206 5.68 -14.76 4.50
C TRP A 206 5.61 -13.92 5.77
N ILE A 207 4.61 -14.19 6.62
CA ILE A 207 4.44 -13.49 7.90
C ILE A 207 5.58 -13.84 8.86
N GLU A 208 6.01 -15.09 8.93
CA GLU A 208 7.15 -15.49 9.76
C GLU A 208 8.44 -14.79 9.34
N ALA A 209 8.73 -14.74 8.04
CA ALA A 209 9.99 -14.21 7.52
C ALA A 209 10.05 -12.68 7.47
N LEU A 210 8.95 -12.03 7.08
CA LEU A 210 8.92 -10.59 6.78
C LEU A 210 7.88 -9.81 7.59
N GLY A 211 7.08 -10.45 8.44
CA GLY A 211 5.99 -9.82 9.18
C GLY A 211 6.40 -8.59 9.98
N SER A 212 7.56 -8.63 10.64
CA SER A 212 8.12 -7.49 11.38
C SER A 212 8.49 -6.29 10.49
N ARG A 213 8.60 -6.50 9.19
CA ARG A 213 8.94 -5.48 8.18
C ARG A 213 7.72 -4.91 7.48
N ILE A 214 6.52 -5.43 7.73
CA ILE A 214 5.29 -4.96 7.09
C ILE A 214 5.00 -3.52 7.53
N GLY A 215 4.78 -2.66 6.55
CA GLY A 215 4.30 -1.28 6.71
C GLY A 215 2.92 -1.09 6.11
N GLN A 216 2.53 -1.95 5.17
CA GLN A 216 1.24 -1.91 4.50
C GLN A 216 0.76 -3.31 4.13
N LEU A 217 -0.55 -3.47 4.02
CA LEU A 217 -1.24 -4.64 3.48
C LEU A 217 -2.10 -4.22 2.30
N HIS A 218 -2.07 -4.98 1.21
CA HIS A 218 -3.09 -4.98 0.18
C HIS A 218 -3.96 -6.21 0.35
N LEU A 219 -5.27 -5.98 0.38
CA LEU A 219 -6.25 -7.01 0.64
C LEU A 219 -7.25 -7.09 -0.52
N HIS A 220 -7.19 -8.18 -1.24
CA HIS A 220 -8.18 -8.66 -2.19
C HIS A 220 -8.13 -10.18 -2.23
N ASP A 221 -9.17 -10.81 -2.74
CA ASP A 221 -9.28 -12.27 -2.80
C ASP A 221 -9.16 -12.78 -4.24
N ASN A 222 -8.88 -14.03 -4.41
CA ASN A 222 -8.89 -14.74 -5.69
C ASN A 222 -9.04 -16.25 -5.47
N ARG A 223 -9.07 -17.03 -6.57
CA ARG A 223 -9.21 -18.49 -6.50
C ARG A 223 -7.89 -19.25 -6.54
N GLY A 224 -6.76 -18.54 -6.43
CA GLY A 224 -5.42 -19.13 -6.38
C GLY A 224 -4.78 -19.39 -7.74
N GLU A 225 -5.37 -18.94 -8.84
CA GLU A 225 -4.85 -19.15 -10.20
C GLU A 225 -4.59 -17.83 -10.95
N GLU A 226 -5.42 -16.82 -10.71
CA GLU A 226 -5.36 -15.52 -11.37
C GLU A 226 -5.55 -14.40 -10.34
N ASP A 227 -5.07 -13.22 -10.67
CA ASP A 227 -5.20 -12.01 -9.85
C ASP A 227 -6.57 -11.35 -10.09
N GLU A 228 -7.64 -11.98 -9.54
CA GLU A 228 -9.04 -11.64 -9.86
C GLU A 228 -9.57 -10.41 -9.12
N HIS A 229 -8.95 -9.98 -8.01
CA HIS A 229 -9.44 -8.91 -7.13
C HIS A 229 -10.90 -9.10 -6.68
N LEU A 230 -11.26 -10.31 -6.23
CA LEU A 230 -12.57 -10.60 -5.67
C LEU A 230 -12.78 -9.88 -4.33
N ALA A 231 -14.04 -9.73 -3.93
CA ALA A 231 -14.35 -9.30 -2.57
C ALA A 231 -13.74 -10.26 -1.54
N LEU A 232 -13.35 -9.72 -0.39
CA LEU A 232 -12.79 -10.52 0.69
C LEU A 232 -13.78 -11.60 1.12
N GLY A 233 -13.34 -12.86 1.11
CA GLY A 233 -14.15 -14.04 1.44
C GLY A 233 -14.87 -14.69 0.25
N ASP A 234 -14.77 -14.14 -0.95
CA ASP A 234 -15.31 -14.73 -2.18
C ASP A 234 -14.32 -15.67 -2.90
N GLY A 235 -13.10 -15.77 -2.40
CA GLY A 235 -12.04 -16.62 -2.93
C GLY A 235 -11.56 -17.68 -1.95
N VAL A 236 -10.24 -17.91 -1.90
CA VAL A 236 -9.63 -19.00 -1.11
C VAL A 236 -8.83 -18.52 0.10
N LEU A 237 -8.66 -17.21 0.29
CA LEU A 237 -7.80 -16.67 1.35
C LEU A 237 -8.49 -16.67 2.73
N ASP A 238 -7.80 -17.17 3.74
CA ASP A 238 -8.24 -17.16 5.14
C ASP A 238 -7.81 -15.86 5.83
N PHE A 239 -8.53 -14.75 5.55
CA PHE A 239 -8.23 -13.43 6.13
C PHE A 239 -8.26 -13.42 7.67
N PRO A 240 -9.20 -14.09 8.38
CA PRO A 240 -9.16 -14.19 9.83
C PRO A 240 -7.83 -14.75 10.35
N SER A 241 -7.33 -15.81 9.72
CA SER A 241 -6.04 -16.42 10.10
C SER A 241 -4.88 -15.49 9.80
N ILE A 242 -4.82 -14.90 8.60
CA ILE A 242 -3.75 -13.98 8.16
C ILE A 242 -3.67 -12.78 9.09
N LEU A 243 -4.78 -12.06 9.28
CA LEU A 243 -4.81 -10.85 10.11
C LEU A 243 -4.55 -11.18 11.58
N GLY A 244 -5.08 -12.29 12.11
CA GLY A 244 -4.81 -12.75 13.46
C GLY A 244 -3.34 -13.11 13.70
N GLN A 245 -2.65 -13.65 12.70
CA GLN A 245 -1.19 -13.90 12.78
C GLN A 245 -0.40 -12.59 12.79
N LEU A 246 -0.75 -11.65 11.92
CA LEU A 246 -0.12 -10.34 11.85
C LEU A 246 -0.29 -9.54 13.15
N ALA A 247 -1.48 -9.55 13.74
CA ALA A 247 -1.75 -8.85 14.99
C ALA A 247 -0.93 -9.39 16.19
N ARG A 248 -0.51 -10.65 16.14
CA ARG A 248 0.42 -11.19 17.15
C ARG A 248 1.85 -10.66 17.01
N GLN A 249 2.26 -10.24 15.81
CA GLN A 249 3.61 -9.72 15.55
C GLN A 249 3.67 -8.19 15.55
N LEU A 250 2.57 -7.53 15.17
CA LEU A 250 2.51 -6.08 15.02
C LEU A 250 1.65 -5.48 16.15
N PRO A 251 2.22 -4.63 17.01
CA PRO A 251 1.49 -4.04 18.15
C PRO A 251 0.41 -3.03 17.73
N SER A 252 0.45 -2.59 16.49
CA SER A 252 -0.54 -1.69 15.87
C SER A 252 -0.74 -2.08 14.41
N PRO A 253 -1.93 -1.78 13.82
CA PRO A 253 -2.18 -2.11 12.44
C PRO A 253 -1.19 -1.37 11.52
N PRO A 254 -0.67 -2.03 10.47
CA PRO A 254 -0.03 -1.35 9.36
C PRO A 254 -1.05 -0.50 8.60
N VAL A 255 -0.63 0.19 7.55
CA VAL A 255 -1.59 0.72 6.57
C VAL A 255 -2.31 -0.46 5.92
N VAL A 256 -3.63 -0.41 5.81
CA VAL A 256 -4.42 -1.46 5.16
C VAL A 256 -5.16 -0.85 3.99
N THR A 257 -4.98 -1.40 2.81
CA THR A 257 -5.66 -1.00 1.57
C THR A 257 -6.55 -2.13 1.08
N LEU A 258 -7.81 -1.81 0.80
CA LEU A 258 -8.72 -2.68 0.06
C LEU A 258 -8.59 -2.38 -1.43
N GLU A 259 -8.55 -3.42 -2.26
CA GLU A 259 -8.40 -3.31 -3.71
C GLU A 259 -9.58 -3.91 -4.50
N PRO A 260 -10.80 -3.41 -4.32
CA PRO A 260 -11.94 -3.90 -5.08
C PRO A 260 -11.87 -3.41 -6.53
N HIS A 261 -11.97 -4.33 -7.49
CA HIS A 261 -12.08 -3.97 -8.91
C HIS A 261 -13.51 -3.58 -9.33
N ARG A 262 -14.51 -3.86 -8.48
CA ARG A 262 -15.90 -3.46 -8.70
C ARG A 262 -16.40 -2.64 -7.52
N GLU A 263 -17.12 -1.56 -7.79
CA GLU A 263 -17.71 -0.72 -6.74
C GLU A 263 -18.61 -1.53 -5.79
N ALA A 264 -19.34 -2.52 -6.32
CA ALA A 264 -20.23 -3.39 -5.53
C ALA A 264 -19.50 -4.23 -4.48
N ASP A 265 -18.20 -4.48 -4.63
CA ASP A 265 -17.40 -5.30 -3.73
C ASP A 265 -16.90 -4.54 -2.51
N LEU A 266 -16.90 -3.20 -2.54
CA LEU A 266 -16.38 -2.38 -1.44
C LEU A 266 -17.13 -2.62 -0.11
N GLU A 267 -18.47 -2.58 -0.12
CA GLU A 267 -19.26 -2.77 1.09
C GLU A 267 -19.13 -4.17 1.69
N PRO A 268 -19.16 -5.27 0.91
CA PRO A 268 -18.82 -6.60 1.41
C PRO A 268 -17.44 -6.68 2.06
N CYS A 269 -16.41 -6.11 1.41
CA CYS A 269 -15.04 -6.07 1.96
C CYS A 269 -14.98 -5.35 3.31
N LEU A 270 -15.61 -4.16 3.40
CA LEU A 270 -15.61 -3.36 4.62
C LEU A 270 -16.31 -4.10 5.77
N ARG A 271 -17.46 -4.74 5.50
CA ARG A 271 -18.20 -5.51 6.53
C ARG A 271 -17.38 -6.68 7.03
N LEU A 272 -16.84 -7.50 6.12
CA LEU A 272 -16.02 -8.64 6.54
C LEU A 272 -14.83 -8.16 7.37
N LEU A 273 -14.15 -7.11 6.91
CA LEU A 273 -12.96 -6.60 7.59
C LEU A 273 -13.30 -6.02 8.97
N GLU A 274 -14.47 -5.39 9.15
CA GLU A 274 -14.93 -4.93 10.47
C GLU A 274 -15.17 -6.09 11.44
N ASP A 275 -15.75 -7.19 10.95
CA ASP A 275 -16.03 -8.38 11.76
C ASP A 275 -14.75 -9.12 12.19
N ILE A 276 -13.70 -9.09 11.37
CA ILE A 276 -12.46 -9.84 11.62
C ILE A 276 -11.27 -8.96 12.05
N TRP A 277 -11.48 -7.65 12.29
CA TRP A 277 -10.41 -6.70 12.62
C TRP A 277 -9.77 -7.02 13.96
N PRO A 278 -8.47 -7.38 14.00
CA PRO A 278 -7.85 -7.89 15.22
C PRO A 278 -7.17 -6.81 16.08
N TRP A 279 -7.12 -5.53 15.64
CA TRP A 279 -6.45 -4.41 16.32
C TRP A 279 -7.42 -3.39 16.94
#